data_49866f93e63163bc610220eeb5bfaf9a
#
_entry.id   49866f93e63163bc610220eeb5bfaf9a
#
_cell.length_a   1.000
_cell.length_b   1.000
_cell.length_c   1.000
_cell.angle_alpha   90.00
_cell.angle_beta   90.00
_cell.angle_gamma   90.00
#
_symmetry.space_group_name_H-M   'P 1'
#
loop_
_entity.id
_entity.type
_entity.pdbx_description
1 polymer ?
#
loop_
_entity_poly.entity_id
_entity_poly.type
_entity_poly.pdbx_seq_one_letter_code
_entity_poly.pdbx_strand_id
1 'polypeptide(L)'
;TVVLMLILRKNAKHAEENGVHLAKRAWAILIALGMAAVLAVYIDANMGNHPDMWGPYQNILIFSDTWGTGRGINWRFAWEYFTKDASFLKKLIGYGPDTYYIITMDRYKHAMRAAGYGIFDSAHNEYIEYLTTIGILGTLAYLGVLATSLRQMLKKPKNSYAVAFGFAVLAYAVQAVVNIAIPITTPILMILL
;
A
#
# COMPACT_ATOMS: atom_id res chain seq x y z
N THR A 1 -13.58 13.69 -2.47
CA THR A 1 -12.66 14.56 -3.29
C THR A 1 -12.56 14.06 -4.71
N VAL A 2 -12.31 12.78 -4.92
CA VAL A 2 -12.25 12.17 -6.25
C VAL A 2 -13.62 12.12 -6.91
N VAL A 3 -14.66 11.77 -6.16
CA VAL A 3 -16.06 11.84 -6.61
C VAL A 3 -16.42 13.25 -7.05
N LEU A 4 -15.98 14.27 -6.30
CA LEU A 4 -16.20 15.67 -6.67
C LEU A 4 -15.45 16.05 -7.94
N MET A 5 -14.21 15.59 -8.14
CA MET A 5 -13.49 15.77 -9.41
C MET A 5 -14.20 15.12 -10.60
N LEU A 6 -14.80 13.95 -10.40
CA LEU A 6 -15.59 13.27 -11.43
C LEU A 6 -16.89 13.98 -11.74
N ILE A 7 -17.61 14.46 -10.71
CA ILE A 7 -18.83 15.26 -10.86
C ILE A 7 -18.52 16.58 -11.60
N LEU A 8 -17.47 17.28 -11.19
CA LEU A 8 -17.02 18.51 -11.85
C LEU A 8 -16.63 18.25 -13.31
N ARG A 9 -16.02 17.10 -13.61
CA ARG A 9 -15.67 16.71 -14.97
C ARG A 9 -16.90 16.36 -15.82
N LYS A 10 -17.92 15.72 -15.24
CA LYS A 10 -19.19 15.38 -15.92
C LYS A 10 -20.03 16.64 -16.22
N ASN A 11 -20.02 17.60 -15.30
CA ASN A 11 -20.76 18.84 -15.41
C ASN A 11 -19.98 19.95 -16.15
N ALA A 12 -18.71 19.71 -16.50
CA ALA A 12 -17.85 20.68 -17.20
C ALA A 12 -18.35 21.11 -18.60
N LYS A 13 -19.36 20.42 -19.15
CA LYS A 13 -20.03 20.86 -20.39
C LYS A 13 -20.91 22.11 -20.21
N HIS A 14 -21.23 22.47 -18.96
CA HIS A 14 -22.14 23.58 -18.65
C HIS A 14 -21.52 24.66 -17.72
N ALA A 15 -20.29 24.46 -17.26
CA ALA A 15 -19.59 25.46 -16.46
C ALA A 15 -18.55 26.19 -17.32
N GLU A 16 -18.43 27.51 -17.14
CA GLU A 16 -17.38 28.30 -17.79
C GLU A 16 -16.03 27.59 -17.62
N GLU A 17 -15.36 27.24 -18.72
CA GLU A 17 -14.15 26.40 -18.73
C GLU A 17 -13.07 26.90 -17.74
N ASN A 18 -12.94 28.20 -17.59
CA ASN A 18 -11.96 28.83 -16.69
C ASN A 18 -12.23 28.55 -15.21
N GLY A 19 -13.48 28.55 -14.75
CA GLY A 19 -13.84 28.27 -13.37
C GLY A 19 -13.57 26.82 -12.98
N VAL A 20 -13.83 25.87 -13.89
CA VAL A 20 -13.59 24.45 -13.67
C VAL A 20 -12.08 24.14 -13.59
N HIS A 21 -11.28 24.79 -14.45
CA HIS A 21 -9.82 24.62 -14.41
C HIS A 21 -9.23 25.18 -13.11
N LEU A 22 -9.72 26.32 -12.64
CA LEU A 22 -9.29 26.92 -11.37
C LEU A 22 -9.65 26.02 -10.18
N ALA A 23 -10.88 25.52 -10.13
CA ALA A 23 -11.32 24.59 -9.08
C ALA A 23 -10.48 23.31 -9.05
N LYS A 24 -10.17 22.71 -10.22
CA LYS A 24 -9.30 21.53 -10.31
C LYS A 24 -7.89 21.80 -9.78
N ARG A 25 -7.30 22.97 -10.14
CA ARG A 25 -5.99 23.38 -9.65
C ARG A 25 -6.01 23.60 -8.15
N ALA A 26 -7.01 24.28 -7.62
CA ALA A 26 -7.18 24.51 -6.19
C ALA A 26 -7.28 23.19 -5.41
N TRP A 27 -8.08 22.24 -5.90
CA TRP A 27 -8.18 20.91 -5.29
C TRP A 27 -6.88 20.13 -5.37
N ALA A 28 -6.17 20.16 -6.49
CA ALA A 28 -4.87 19.50 -6.62
C ALA A 28 -3.84 20.10 -5.63
N ILE A 29 -3.83 21.41 -5.47
CA ILE A 29 -2.96 22.10 -4.51
C ILE A 29 -3.33 21.71 -3.08
N LEU A 30 -4.62 21.70 -2.72
CA LEU A 30 -5.07 21.32 -1.37
C LEU A 30 -4.69 19.87 -1.04
N ILE A 31 -4.86 18.95 -1.99
CA ILE A 31 -4.45 17.55 -1.81
C ILE A 31 -2.93 17.47 -1.64
N ALA A 32 -2.16 18.16 -2.48
CA ALA A 32 -0.70 18.17 -2.40
C ALA A 32 -0.21 18.76 -1.06
N LEU A 33 -0.80 19.85 -0.61
CA LEU A 33 -0.49 20.45 0.70
C LEU A 33 -0.86 19.52 1.86
N GLY A 34 -2.03 18.86 1.79
CA GLY A 34 -2.43 17.86 2.79
C GLY A 34 -1.46 16.69 2.85
N MET A 35 -1.05 16.16 1.69
CA MET A 35 -0.05 15.09 1.62
C MET A 35 1.31 15.55 2.15
N ALA A 36 1.74 16.75 1.79
CA ALA A 36 2.99 17.32 2.28
C ALA A 36 2.97 17.52 3.80
N ALA A 37 1.85 17.98 4.37
CA ALA A 37 1.68 18.13 5.82
C ALA A 37 1.76 16.78 6.54
N VAL A 38 1.06 15.74 6.03
CA VAL A 38 1.13 14.39 6.59
C VAL A 38 2.56 13.84 6.52
N LEU A 39 3.23 14.03 5.38
CA LEU A 39 4.61 13.60 5.22
C LEU A 39 5.56 14.35 6.16
N ALA A 40 5.39 15.65 6.33
CA ALA A 40 6.19 16.45 7.25
C ALA A 40 6.03 15.99 8.70
N VAL A 41 4.78 15.73 9.14
CA VAL A 41 4.48 15.15 10.46
C VAL A 41 5.15 13.79 10.63
N TYR A 42 5.06 12.93 9.62
CA TYR A 42 5.68 11.60 9.67
C TYR A 42 7.22 11.68 9.73
N ILE A 43 7.83 12.55 8.93
CA ILE A 43 9.28 12.78 8.94
C ILE A 43 9.71 13.34 10.30
N ASP A 44 9.04 14.35 10.83
CA ASP A 44 9.36 14.92 12.12
C ASP A 44 9.25 13.89 13.24
N ALA A 45 8.19 13.10 13.27
CA ALA A 45 7.99 12.04 14.25
C ALA A 45 9.10 10.96 14.23
N ASN A 46 9.64 10.64 13.05
CA ASN A 46 10.63 9.56 12.88
C ASN A 46 12.09 10.05 12.90
N MET A 47 12.36 11.30 12.56
CA MET A 47 13.69 11.88 12.45
C MET A 47 13.90 13.08 13.38
N GLY A 48 12.82 13.59 13.94
CA GLY A 48 12.83 14.79 14.80
C GLY A 48 13.36 14.52 16.21
N ASN A 49 13.75 15.59 16.87
CA ASN A 49 14.28 15.56 18.23
C ASN A 49 13.19 15.77 19.32
N HIS A 50 11.93 15.61 18.97
CA HIS A 50 10.79 15.92 19.83
C HIS A 50 9.86 14.71 20.08
N PRO A 51 10.35 13.60 20.65
CA PRO A 51 9.53 12.41 20.85
C PRO A 51 8.30 12.65 21.73
N ASP A 52 8.40 13.57 22.69
CA ASP A 52 7.31 13.85 23.64
C ASP A 52 6.15 14.67 23.01
N MET A 53 6.40 15.34 21.89
CA MET A 53 5.40 16.17 21.23
C MET A 53 4.25 15.35 20.66
N TRP A 54 4.49 14.09 20.31
CA TRP A 54 3.50 13.23 19.68
C TRP A 54 2.69 12.38 20.66
N GLY A 55 3.09 12.34 21.96
CA GLY A 55 2.34 11.72 23.05
C GLY A 55 1.61 10.41 22.67
N PRO A 56 0.26 10.36 22.77
CA PRO A 56 -0.52 9.16 22.47
C PRO A 56 -0.41 8.66 21.02
N TYR A 57 0.03 9.52 20.10
CA TYR A 57 0.14 9.18 18.67
C TYR A 57 1.47 8.55 18.28
N GLN A 58 2.42 8.41 19.20
CA GLN A 58 3.73 7.81 18.94
C GLN A 58 3.61 6.42 18.26
N ASN A 59 2.72 5.56 18.75
CA ASN A 59 2.53 4.21 18.21
C ASN A 59 1.99 4.19 16.77
N ILE A 60 1.43 5.30 16.28
CA ILE A 60 0.91 5.42 14.93
C ILE A 60 1.93 6.12 14.02
N LEU A 61 2.60 7.13 14.55
CA LEU A 61 3.49 7.99 13.76
C LEU A 61 4.92 7.49 13.69
N ILE A 62 5.44 6.89 14.80
CA ILE A 62 6.82 6.40 14.84
C ILE A 62 6.88 4.97 14.34
N PHE A 63 7.62 4.76 13.24
CA PHE A 63 7.87 3.43 12.71
C PHE A 63 8.87 2.69 13.60
N SER A 64 8.36 1.78 14.41
CA SER A 64 9.11 0.95 15.34
C SER A 64 8.68 -0.52 15.21
N ASP A 65 9.34 -1.43 15.92
CA ASP A 65 8.95 -2.84 15.94
C ASP A 65 7.50 -3.07 16.41
N THR A 66 6.99 -2.20 17.28
CA THR A 66 5.60 -2.26 17.78
C THR A 66 4.59 -1.57 16.86
N TRP A 67 5.04 -0.86 15.84
CA TRP A 67 4.17 -0.12 14.92
C TRP A 67 3.08 -1.00 14.32
N GLY A 68 1.87 -0.49 14.27
CA GLY A 68 0.74 -1.17 13.66
C GLY A 68 0.44 -2.54 14.29
N THR A 69 0.56 -2.67 15.63
CA THR A 69 0.36 -3.93 16.37
C THR A 69 1.32 -5.06 15.94
N GLY A 70 2.60 -4.70 15.74
CA GLY A 70 3.66 -5.66 15.39
C GLY A 70 3.94 -5.77 13.89
N ARG A 71 3.30 -4.95 13.04
CA ARG A 71 3.66 -4.90 11.62
C ARG A 71 5.11 -4.44 11.41
N GLY A 72 5.59 -3.51 12.24
CA GLY A 72 6.97 -3.02 12.14
C GLY A 72 8.01 -4.13 12.24
N ILE A 73 7.95 -4.95 13.28
CA ILE A 73 8.87 -6.09 13.46
C ILE A 73 8.68 -7.13 12.36
N ASN A 74 7.44 -7.38 11.94
CA ASN A 74 7.11 -8.33 10.89
C ASN A 74 7.70 -7.90 9.53
N TRP A 75 7.56 -6.62 9.15
CA TRP A 75 8.14 -6.07 7.92
C TRP A 75 9.66 -6.04 7.96
N ARG A 76 10.26 -5.77 9.14
CA ARG A 76 11.70 -5.84 9.33
C ARG A 76 12.22 -7.26 9.11
N PHE A 77 11.57 -8.28 9.66
CA PHE A 77 11.95 -9.68 9.45
C PHE A 77 11.77 -10.11 7.98
N ALA A 78 10.69 -9.71 7.33
CA ALA A 78 10.49 -9.99 5.91
C ALA A 78 11.60 -9.37 5.05
N TRP A 79 11.96 -8.13 5.31
CA TRP A 79 13.03 -7.43 4.61
C TRP A 79 14.41 -8.02 4.89
N GLU A 80 14.68 -8.35 6.14
CA GLU A 80 15.93 -8.99 6.56
C GLU A 80 16.09 -10.36 5.90
N TYR A 81 15.05 -11.18 5.94
CA TYR A 81 15.01 -12.44 5.22
C TYR A 81 15.30 -12.26 3.73
N PHE A 82 14.57 -11.36 3.06
CA PHE A 82 14.71 -11.14 1.63
C PHE A 82 16.12 -10.66 1.25
N THR A 83 16.69 -9.77 2.04
CA THR A 83 18.00 -9.17 1.72
C THR A 83 19.18 -10.06 2.08
N LYS A 84 19.14 -10.75 3.24
CA LYS A 84 20.28 -11.46 3.81
C LYS A 84 20.18 -12.98 3.65
N ASP A 85 18.99 -13.57 3.86
CA ASP A 85 18.85 -15.02 4.00
C ASP A 85 18.36 -15.73 2.73
N ALA A 86 17.55 -15.07 1.92
CA ALA A 86 17.01 -15.66 0.71
C ALA A 86 18.11 -15.88 -0.34
N SER A 87 18.19 -17.10 -0.88
CA SER A 87 19.07 -17.39 -2.00
C SER A 87 18.65 -16.58 -3.24
N PHE A 88 19.57 -16.41 -4.20
CA PHE A 88 19.28 -15.68 -5.43
C PHE A 88 18.02 -16.19 -6.14
N LEU A 89 17.87 -17.51 -6.25
CA LEU A 89 16.69 -18.11 -6.87
C LEU A 89 15.40 -17.77 -6.11
N LYS A 90 15.46 -17.82 -4.77
CA LYS A 90 14.30 -17.47 -3.92
C LYS A 90 13.96 -15.98 -3.97
N LYS A 91 14.93 -15.11 -4.17
CA LYS A 91 14.67 -13.69 -4.45
C LYS A 91 13.93 -13.48 -5.76
N LEU A 92 14.22 -14.30 -6.79
CA LEU A 92 13.57 -14.18 -8.10
C LEU A 92 12.14 -14.74 -8.12
N ILE A 93 11.92 -15.96 -7.59
CA ILE A 93 10.66 -16.71 -7.75
C ILE A 93 9.95 -17.04 -6.43
N GLY A 94 10.55 -16.72 -5.28
CA GLY A 94 9.98 -17.00 -3.97
C GLY A 94 9.92 -18.48 -3.60
N TYR A 95 9.06 -18.80 -2.64
CA TYR A 95 8.78 -20.16 -2.18
C TYR A 95 7.44 -20.71 -2.71
N GLY A 96 6.61 -19.85 -3.22
CA GLY A 96 5.25 -20.13 -3.63
C GLY A 96 4.24 -19.28 -2.85
N PRO A 97 3.02 -19.12 -3.38
CA PRO A 97 1.96 -18.40 -2.69
C PRO A 97 1.70 -18.99 -1.30
N ASP A 98 1.28 -18.14 -0.36
CA ASP A 98 0.86 -18.52 0.99
C ASP A 98 1.91 -19.30 1.80
N THR A 99 3.19 -19.01 1.56
CA THR A 99 4.32 -19.66 2.26
C THR A 99 5.00 -18.76 3.29
N TYR A 100 4.43 -17.60 3.60
CA TYR A 100 5.05 -16.63 4.50
C TYR A 100 5.31 -17.19 5.89
N TYR A 101 4.37 -17.96 6.43
CA TYR A 101 4.51 -18.60 7.76
C TYR A 101 5.69 -19.57 7.82
N ILE A 102 6.09 -20.20 6.73
CA ILE A 102 7.24 -21.12 6.67
C ILE A 102 8.51 -20.32 6.98
N ILE A 103 8.66 -19.15 6.34
CA ILE A 103 9.81 -18.25 6.54
C ILE A 103 9.86 -17.77 7.98
N THR A 104 8.72 -17.36 8.54
CA THR A 104 8.64 -16.84 9.90
C THR A 104 8.86 -17.92 10.96
N MET A 105 8.32 -19.12 10.72
CA MET A 105 8.55 -20.27 11.61
C MET A 105 9.99 -20.73 11.62
N ASP A 106 10.61 -20.85 10.46
CA ASP A 106 11.96 -21.40 10.32
C ASP A 106 13.01 -20.45 10.92
N ARG A 107 12.90 -19.15 10.64
CA ARG A 107 13.96 -18.17 10.94
C ARG A 107 13.68 -17.31 12.16
N TYR A 108 12.45 -16.88 12.38
CA TYR A 108 12.14 -15.79 13.30
C TYR A 108 11.26 -16.18 14.49
N LYS A 109 10.86 -17.44 14.62
CA LYS A 109 10.01 -17.95 15.70
C LYS A 109 10.46 -17.52 17.10
N HIS A 110 11.74 -17.65 17.39
CA HIS A 110 12.28 -17.29 18.71
C HIS A 110 12.28 -15.78 18.94
N ALA A 111 12.66 -15.01 17.93
CA ALA A 111 12.66 -13.55 17.99
C ALA A 111 11.25 -12.97 18.14
N MET A 112 10.27 -13.54 17.43
CA MET A 112 8.85 -13.14 17.54
C MET A 112 8.32 -13.41 18.94
N ARG A 113 8.58 -14.60 19.49
CA ARG A 113 8.18 -14.95 20.87
C ARG A 113 8.84 -14.07 21.91
N ALA A 114 10.13 -13.79 21.77
CA ALA A 114 10.85 -12.89 22.67
C ALA A 114 10.28 -11.46 22.65
N ALA A 115 9.74 -11.02 21.50
CA ALA A 115 9.06 -9.75 21.36
C ALA A 115 7.59 -9.77 21.80
N GLY A 116 7.09 -10.90 22.33
CA GLY A 116 5.71 -11.04 22.82
C GLY A 116 4.66 -11.29 21.71
N TYR A 117 5.09 -11.64 20.50
CA TYR A 117 4.19 -11.96 19.39
C TYR A 117 4.10 -13.47 19.15
N GLY A 118 2.98 -13.89 18.54
CA GLY A 118 2.84 -15.22 17.94
C GLY A 118 3.65 -15.34 16.64
N ILE A 119 3.48 -16.45 15.95
CA ILE A 119 4.05 -16.63 14.62
C ILE A 119 3.17 -15.86 13.64
N PHE A 120 3.78 -15.01 12.81
CA PHE A 120 3.06 -14.32 11.76
C PHE A 120 2.84 -15.26 10.57
N ASP A 121 1.60 -15.39 10.15
CA ASP A 121 1.20 -16.15 8.96
C ASP A 121 1.21 -15.31 7.70
N SER A 122 1.22 -13.99 7.85
CA SER A 122 1.18 -13.01 6.78
C SER A 122 2.01 -11.76 7.13
N ALA A 123 2.54 -11.09 6.12
CA ALA A 123 3.26 -9.83 6.28
C ALA A 123 2.34 -8.65 6.66
N HIS A 124 1.03 -8.76 6.53
CA HIS A 124 0.08 -7.64 6.63
C HIS A 124 0.47 -6.45 5.74
N ASN A 125 1.10 -6.75 4.62
CA ASN A 125 1.43 -5.88 3.51
C ASN A 125 1.58 -6.78 2.28
N GLU A 126 0.63 -6.70 1.36
CA GLU A 126 0.56 -7.62 0.23
C GLU A 126 1.79 -7.53 -0.69
N TYR A 127 2.40 -6.35 -0.79
CA TYR A 127 3.61 -6.17 -1.60
C TYR A 127 4.83 -6.86 -0.98
N ILE A 128 5.01 -6.73 0.34
CA ILE A 128 6.08 -7.40 1.10
C ILE A 128 5.85 -8.92 1.07
N GLU A 129 4.61 -9.34 1.23
CA GLU A 129 4.24 -10.75 1.18
C GLU A 129 4.57 -11.36 -0.19
N TYR A 130 4.15 -10.72 -1.27
CA TYR A 130 4.46 -11.19 -2.61
C TYR A 130 5.95 -11.17 -2.90
N LEU A 131 6.68 -10.14 -2.45
CA LEU A 131 8.13 -10.09 -2.62
C LEU A 131 8.83 -11.30 -1.98
N THR A 132 8.36 -11.74 -0.83
CA THR A 132 8.96 -12.87 -0.09
C THR A 132 8.44 -14.23 -0.57
N THR A 133 7.17 -14.32 -0.94
CA THR A 133 6.51 -15.60 -1.28
C THR A 133 6.58 -15.95 -2.76
N ILE A 134 6.40 -14.99 -3.67
CA ILE A 134 6.46 -15.21 -5.13
C ILE A 134 7.64 -14.48 -5.81
N GLY A 135 8.49 -13.84 -5.03
CA GLY A 135 9.73 -13.21 -5.47
C GLY A 135 9.54 -11.97 -6.34
N ILE A 136 10.66 -11.44 -6.83
CA ILE A 136 10.68 -10.22 -7.65
C ILE A 136 9.84 -10.39 -8.93
N LEU A 137 9.96 -11.52 -9.62
CA LEU A 137 9.26 -11.72 -10.90
C LEU A 137 7.74 -11.75 -10.70
N GLY A 138 7.24 -12.48 -9.69
CA GLY A 138 5.82 -12.51 -9.36
C GLY A 138 5.29 -11.16 -8.91
N THR A 139 6.05 -10.44 -8.07
CA THR A 139 5.69 -9.11 -7.61
C THR A 139 5.62 -8.10 -8.76
N LEU A 140 6.59 -8.13 -9.67
CA LEU A 140 6.56 -7.25 -10.86
C LEU A 140 5.39 -7.59 -11.80
N ALA A 141 5.07 -8.87 -11.98
CA ALA A 141 3.89 -9.27 -12.74
C ALA A 141 2.61 -8.74 -12.10
N TYR A 142 2.44 -8.88 -10.80
CA TYR A 142 1.31 -8.34 -10.03
C TYR A 142 1.19 -6.82 -10.16
N LEU A 143 2.29 -6.09 -9.95
CA LEU A 143 2.33 -4.63 -10.13
C LEU A 143 2.01 -4.23 -11.56
N GLY A 144 2.48 -5.01 -12.55
CA GLY A 144 2.16 -4.82 -13.96
C GLY A 144 0.66 -4.93 -14.25
N VAL A 145 -0.01 -5.90 -13.64
CA VAL A 145 -1.47 -6.06 -13.77
C VAL A 145 -2.19 -4.84 -13.19
N LEU A 146 -1.86 -4.41 -11.97
CA LEU A 146 -2.45 -3.21 -11.36
C LEU A 146 -2.18 -1.95 -12.22
N ALA A 147 -0.94 -1.77 -12.68
CA ALA A 147 -0.55 -0.61 -13.48
C ALA A 147 -1.27 -0.57 -14.83
N THR A 148 -1.44 -1.71 -15.51
CA THR A 148 -2.14 -1.77 -16.79
C THR A 148 -3.62 -1.44 -16.64
N SER A 149 -4.26 -1.89 -15.56
CA SER A 149 -5.65 -1.59 -15.25
C SER A 149 -5.86 -0.11 -14.97
N LEU A 150 -5.02 0.49 -14.14
CA LEU A 150 -5.05 1.92 -13.88
C LEU A 150 -4.80 2.74 -15.16
N ARG A 151 -3.89 2.29 -16.02
CA ARG A 151 -3.64 2.92 -17.31
C ARG A 151 -4.86 2.89 -18.23
N GLN A 152 -5.63 1.79 -18.24
CA GLN A 152 -6.88 1.70 -19.02
C GLN A 152 -7.92 2.71 -18.54
N MET A 153 -8.07 2.90 -17.22
CA MET A 153 -8.92 3.95 -16.65
C MET A 153 -8.53 5.33 -17.18
N LEU A 154 -7.22 5.63 -17.18
CA LEU A 154 -6.72 6.94 -17.64
C LEU A 154 -6.92 7.14 -19.15
N LYS A 155 -6.81 6.08 -19.95
CA LYS A 155 -7.03 6.14 -21.42
C LYS A 155 -8.50 6.32 -21.81
N LYS A 156 -9.44 5.82 -21.01
CA LYS A 156 -10.88 5.88 -21.30
C LYS A 156 -11.66 6.73 -20.27
N PRO A 157 -11.29 7.98 -20.04
CA PRO A 157 -11.85 8.79 -18.95
C PRO A 157 -13.31 9.18 -19.16
N LYS A 158 -13.88 8.97 -20.36
CA LYS A 158 -15.29 9.24 -20.67
C LYS A 158 -16.20 8.05 -20.32
N ASN A 159 -15.64 6.86 -20.13
CA ASN A 159 -16.38 5.68 -19.71
C ASN A 159 -16.49 5.65 -18.19
N SER A 160 -17.69 5.89 -17.67
CA SER A 160 -17.96 5.93 -16.22
C SER A 160 -17.60 4.60 -15.51
N TYR A 161 -17.82 3.46 -16.17
CA TYR A 161 -17.46 2.15 -15.61
C TYR A 161 -15.95 1.97 -15.52
N ALA A 162 -15.20 2.32 -16.59
CA ALA A 162 -13.74 2.24 -16.56
C ALA A 162 -13.14 3.11 -15.45
N VAL A 163 -13.74 4.28 -15.21
CA VAL A 163 -13.32 5.17 -14.13
C VAL A 163 -13.66 4.58 -12.76
N ALA A 164 -14.87 4.05 -12.57
CA ALA A 164 -15.29 3.45 -11.31
C ALA A 164 -14.42 2.23 -10.95
N PHE A 165 -14.18 1.34 -11.90
CA PHE A 165 -13.32 0.17 -11.69
C PHE A 165 -11.86 0.56 -11.41
N GLY A 166 -11.32 1.55 -12.12
CA GLY A 166 -9.99 2.06 -11.83
C GLY A 166 -9.85 2.64 -10.43
N PHE A 167 -10.90 3.28 -9.89
CA PHE A 167 -10.89 3.72 -8.50
C PHE A 167 -10.96 2.57 -7.50
N ALA A 168 -11.73 1.53 -7.79
CA ALA A 168 -11.76 0.33 -6.95
C ALA A 168 -10.37 -0.32 -6.90
N VAL A 169 -9.70 -0.46 -8.05
CA VAL A 169 -8.33 -0.98 -8.14
C VAL A 169 -7.35 -0.08 -7.39
N LEU A 170 -7.45 1.24 -7.53
CA LEU A 170 -6.59 2.18 -6.80
C LEU A 170 -6.80 2.09 -5.29
N ALA A 171 -8.05 2.04 -4.83
CA ALA A 171 -8.39 1.90 -3.42
C ALA A 171 -7.83 0.60 -2.84
N TYR A 172 -7.96 -0.51 -3.58
CA TYR A 172 -7.36 -1.78 -3.21
C TYR A 172 -5.83 -1.68 -3.13
N ALA A 173 -5.17 -1.13 -4.13
CA ALA A 173 -3.73 -0.98 -4.16
C ALA A 173 -3.18 -0.17 -2.96
N VAL A 174 -3.91 0.87 -2.54
CA VAL A 174 -3.56 1.65 -1.33
C VAL A 174 -3.78 0.81 -0.06
N GLN A 175 -4.90 0.10 0.04
CA GLN A 175 -5.20 -0.76 1.19
C GLN A 175 -4.18 -1.90 1.32
N ALA A 176 -3.71 -2.48 0.22
CA ALA A 176 -2.74 -3.57 0.17
C ALA A 176 -1.40 -3.25 0.85
N VAL A 177 -1.07 -1.96 1.05
CA VAL A 177 0.13 -1.52 1.79
C VAL A 177 0.08 -1.92 3.26
N VAL A 178 -1.11 -2.00 3.86
CA VAL A 178 -1.29 -2.27 5.30
C VAL A 178 -2.24 -3.43 5.57
N ASN A 179 -2.55 -4.23 4.56
CA ASN A 179 -3.49 -5.34 4.66
C ASN A 179 -3.00 -6.58 3.92
N ILE A 180 -3.76 -7.65 4.00
CA ILE A 180 -3.52 -8.94 3.35
C ILE A 180 -4.48 -9.13 2.18
N ALA A 181 -4.10 -9.99 1.23
CA ALA A 181 -5.03 -10.54 0.25
C ALA A 181 -6.12 -11.34 0.97
N ILE A 182 -7.38 -10.94 0.80
CA ILE A 182 -8.52 -11.63 1.44
C ILE A 182 -9.28 -12.45 0.38
N PRO A 183 -9.67 -13.69 0.71
CA PRO A 183 -10.37 -14.57 -0.24
C PRO A 183 -11.65 -13.98 -0.85
N ILE A 184 -12.26 -12.99 -0.20
CA ILE A 184 -13.48 -12.32 -0.69
C ILE A 184 -13.13 -11.20 -1.67
N THR A 185 -12.14 -10.36 -1.35
CA THR A 185 -11.84 -9.14 -2.12
C THR A 185 -10.93 -9.40 -3.31
N THR A 186 -9.97 -10.32 -3.18
CA THR A 186 -9.00 -10.61 -4.24
C THR A 186 -9.65 -11.16 -5.52
N PRO A 187 -10.60 -12.11 -5.48
CA PRO A 187 -11.32 -12.54 -6.68
C PRO A 187 -12.13 -11.42 -7.33
N ILE A 188 -12.76 -10.55 -6.53
CA ILE A 188 -13.49 -9.39 -7.06
C ILE A 188 -12.54 -8.44 -7.78
N LEU A 189 -11.37 -8.17 -7.18
CA LEU A 189 -10.33 -7.38 -7.83
C LEU A 189 -9.94 -7.99 -9.19
N MET A 190 -9.68 -9.31 -9.24
CA MET A 190 -9.28 -9.99 -10.47
C MET A 190 -10.34 -9.92 -11.59
N ILE A 191 -11.62 -9.83 -11.22
CA ILE A 191 -12.72 -9.63 -12.17
C ILE A 191 -12.75 -8.18 -12.69
N LEU A 192 -12.34 -7.22 -11.87
CA LEU A 192 -12.34 -5.79 -12.22
C LEU A 192 -11.12 -5.38 -13.05
N LEU A 193 -10.05 -6.17 -13.02
CA LEU A 193 -8.79 -5.95 -13.76
C LEU A 193 -8.93 -6.34 -15.22
#